data_b22c8fa35d95ded4a89834155f775588
#
_entry.id   b22c8fa35d95ded4a89834155f775588
#
_cell.length_a   1.000
_cell.length_b   1.000
_cell.length_c   1.000
_cell.angle_alpha   90.00
_cell.angle_beta   90.00
_cell.angle_gamma   90.00
#
_symmetry.space_group_name_H-M   'P 1'
#
loop_
_entity.id
_entity.type
_entity.pdbx_description
1 polymer ?
#
loop_
_entity_poly.entity_id
_entity_poly.type
_entity_poly.pdbx_seq_one_letter_code
_entity_poly.pdbx_strand_id
1 'polypeptide(L)'
;MKLVALPERARVVLSLRNPGATLVEEERLITLQKGVNKVDFSWRGVNIDSTSIQARMLSHPENVTILNTSYPPNENALIWEISSNEAQEERVRISYLLSALTREVTYKAVAEPNETALTLRNYLRLRNDSGEDLSNAEIGIGYGSTFTKTIEHGETLEMLSERVEGLGIKKLLTWDAATLPWDPEYEKKTVGIPLSYVIKNDKASKLGSHTLLPGKVRIFIKTKEQPENAGAAPGEGVAFTGEDWAQLTPVDREMKLYIGQSRDVKVTQRKTKDDRTNIRRNTANAVVLNDTDEVYKIEIENFKKQPIDLVVVEHIPGYWKMAESSHPFERKDAFTVEYKLNLPAESSGTKKTTVTLNVNRLNVQGNEPASY
;
A
#
# COMPACT_ATOMS: atom_id res chain seq x y z
N MET A 1 -38.78 37.97 -8.65
CA MET A 1 -38.08 36.74 -8.22
C MET A 1 -38.14 35.74 -9.37
N LYS A 2 -37.03 35.35 -9.95
CA LYS A 2 -36.95 34.48 -11.13
C LYS A 2 -36.35 33.14 -10.68
N LEU A 3 -36.97 32.02 -11.09
CA LEU A 3 -36.38 30.71 -10.97
C LEU A 3 -35.36 30.55 -12.09
N VAL A 4 -34.10 30.27 -11.73
CA VAL A 4 -32.99 30.03 -12.66
C VAL A 4 -32.71 28.55 -12.64
N ALA A 5 -33.00 27.87 -13.76
CA ALA A 5 -32.49 26.50 -13.94
C ALA A 5 -30.99 26.54 -14.15
N LEU A 6 -30.29 25.60 -13.54
CA LEU A 6 -28.84 25.49 -13.74
C LEU A 6 -28.55 25.05 -15.18
N PRO A 7 -27.70 25.78 -15.92
CA PRO A 7 -27.25 25.37 -17.24
C PRO A 7 -26.29 24.20 -17.16
N GLU A 8 -25.88 23.69 -18.31
CA GLU A 8 -24.90 22.61 -18.40
C GLU A 8 -23.59 22.97 -17.70
N ARG A 9 -22.84 21.95 -17.29
CA ARG A 9 -21.52 22.10 -16.64
C ARG A 9 -20.51 22.60 -17.64
N ALA A 10 -19.89 23.73 -17.34
CA ALA A 10 -18.78 24.29 -18.13
C ALA A 10 -17.46 23.59 -17.80
N ARG A 11 -17.31 23.07 -16.58
CA ARG A 11 -16.11 22.36 -16.11
C ARG A 11 -16.48 21.40 -14.98
N VAL A 12 -15.81 20.25 -14.94
CA VAL A 12 -15.93 19.27 -13.84
C VAL A 12 -14.52 18.86 -13.39
N VAL A 13 -14.27 18.92 -12.09
CA VAL A 13 -13.03 18.49 -11.47
C VAL A 13 -13.33 17.44 -10.42
N LEU A 14 -12.65 16.30 -10.50
CA LEU A 14 -12.74 15.20 -9.53
C LEU A 14 -11.46 15.14 -8.72
N SER A 15 -11.53 15.46 -7.45
CA SER A 15 -10.42 15.32 -6.52
C SER A 15 -10.54 14.03 -5.73
N LEU A 16 -9.62 13.11 -6.02
CA LEU A 16 -9.53 11.78 -5.41
C LEU A 16 -8.45 11.71 -4.33
N ARG A 17 -8.08 12.82 -3.70
CA ARG A 17 -7.04 12.88 -2.66
C ARG A 17 -7.42 12.05 -1.44
N ASN A 18 -8.67 12.11 -1.03
CA ASN A 18 -9.19 11.33 0.08
C ASN A 18 -9.66 9.95 -0.45
N PRO A 19 -9.17 8.82 0.10
CA PRO A 19 -9.59 7.49 -0.33
C PRO A 19 -11.06 7.17 -0.01
N GLY A 20 -11.64 7.84 0.99
CA GLY A 20 -13.02 7.59 1.46
C GLY A 20 -14.08 8.51 0.86
N ALA A 21 -13.69 9.54 0.10
CA ALA A 21 -14.63 10.49 -0.48
C ALA A 21 -14.07 11.17 -1.72
N THR A 22 -14.92 11.36 -2.74
CA THR A 22 -14.58 12.11 -3.94
C THR A 22 -15.17 13.51 -3.84
N LEU A 23 -14.32 14.53 -3.86
CA LEU A 23 -14.79 15.91 -4.01
C LEU A 23 -15.00 16.19 -5.49
N VAL A 24 -16.23 16.58 -5.84
CA VAL A 24 -16.58 17.10 -7.16
C VAL A 24 -16.65 18.62 -7.07
N GLU A 25 -16.04 19.29 -8.00
CA GLU A 25 -16.21 20.72 -8.22
C GLU A 25 -16.69 20.92 -9.66
N GLU A 26 -17.89 21.49 -9.82
CA GLU A 26 -18.43 21.84 -11.12
C GLU A 26 -18.59 23.34 -11.26
N GLU A 27 -18.33 23.87 -12.45
CA GLU A 27 -18.53 25.27 -12.76
C GLU A 27 -19.69 25.43 -13.76
N ARG A 28 -20.56 26.39 -13.50
CA ARG A 28 -21.70 26.73 -14.36
C ARG A 28 -21.81 28.23 -14.52
N LEU A 29 -22.33 28.69 -15.68
CA LEU A 29 -22.60 30.09 -15.95
C LEU A 29 -24.09 30.34 -15.76
N ILE A 30 -24.47 31.12 -14.76
CA ILE A 30 -25.85 31.44 -14.46
C ILE A 30 -26.14 32.90 -14.78
N THR A 31 -27.33 33.21 -15.34
CA THR A 31 -27.76 34.57 -15.61
C THR A 31 -28.63 35.06 -14.45
N LEU A 32 -28.11 36.04 -13.72
CA LEU A 32 -28.80 36.68 -12.61
C LEU A 32 -29.45 38.00 -13.06
N GLN A 33 -30.63 38.30 -12.49
CA GLN A 33 -31.27 39.59 -12.58
C GLN A 33 -30.93 40.41 -11.34
N LYS A 34 -31.03 41.74 -11.45
CA LYS A 34 -30.92 42.62 -10.29
C LYS A 34 -31.97 42.26 -9.25
N GLY A 35 -31.55 42.15 -7.98
CA GLY A 35 -32.38 41.74 -6.86
C GLY A 35 -32.29 40.25 -6.56
N VAL A 36 -33.33 39.64 -6.02
CA VAL A 36 -33.34 38.26 -5.54
C VAL A 36 -33.68 37.27 -6.64
N ASN A 37 -32.81 36.30 -6.84
CA ASN A 37 -32.97 35.18 -7.76
C ASN A 37 -33.08 33.89 -6.94
N LYS A 38 -33.86 32.92 -7.45
CA LYS A 38 -33.86 31.54 -6.93
C LYS A 38 -33.16 30.64 -7.92
N VAL A 39 -32.11 29.95 -7.44
CA VAL A 39 -31.33 29.00 -8.22
C VAL A 39 -31.57 27.61 -7.68
N ASP A 40 -32.12 26.74 -8.51
CA ASP A 40 -32.44 25.35 -8.17
C ASP A 40 -31.26 24.44 -8.55
N PHE A 41 -30.80 23.64 -7.59
CA PHE A 41 -29.80 22.58 -7.78
C PHE A 41 -30.42 21.24 -7.39
N SER A 42 -30.67 20.39 -8.36
CA SER A 42 -31.24 19.06 -8.17
C SER A 42 -30.24 17.98 -8.53
N TRP A 43 -30.16 16.90 -7.70
CA TRP A 43 -29.29 15.72 -7.87
C TRP A 43 -30.08 14.42 -7.85
N ARG A 44 -31.28 14.43 -8.46
CA ARG A 44 -32.14 13.25 -8.49
C ARG A 44 -31.43 12.04 -9.13
N GLY A 45 -31.33 10.93 -8.37
CA GLY A 45 -30.67 9.71 -8.82
C GLY A 45 -29.16 9.69 -8.65
N VAL A 46 -28.57 10.79 -8.16
CA VAL A 46 -27.12 10.89 -7.92
C VAL A 46 -26.81 10.79 -6.42
N ASN A 47 -25.77 10.06 -6.07
CA ASN A 47 -25.39 9.79 -4.67
C ASN A 47 -24.51 10.93 -4.09
N ILE A 48 -25.10 12.12 -3.92
CA ILE A 48 -24.45 13.28 -3.31
C ILE A 48 -24.70 13.32 -1.80
N ASP A 49 -23.67 13.63 -1.02
CA ASP A 49 -23.85 14.05 0.36
C ASP A 49 -24.39 15.49 0.39
N SER A 50 -25.69 15.63 0.63
CA SER A 50 -26.37 16.94 0.60
C SER A 50 -25.81 17.94 1.62
N THR A 51 -25.22 17.47 2.72
CA THR A 51 -24.64 18.34 3.76
C THR A 51 -23.29 18.94 3.34
N SER A 52 -22.67 18.38 2.32
CA SER A 52 -21.38 18.82 1.78
C SER A 52 -21.50 19.86 0.66
N ILE A 53 -22.72 20.13 0.18
CA ILE A 53 -22.94 21.02 -0.97
C ILE A 53 -22.61 22.47 -0.60
N GLN A 54 -21.74 23.08 -1.40
CA GLN A 54 -21.37 24.49 -1.27
C GLN A 54 -21.42 25.17 -2.65
N ALA A 55 -21.85 26.42 -2.66
CA ALA A 55 -21.78 27.26 -3.85
C ALA A 55 -20.88 28.47 -3.59
N ARG A 56 -20.05 28.82 -4.58
CA ARG A 56 -19.15 29.96 -4.55
C ARG A 56 -19.22 30.75 -5.85
N MET A 57 -19.46 32.06 -5.75
CA MET A 57 -19.40 32.98 -6.87
C MET A 57 -17.96 33.23 -7.27
N LEU A 58 -17.63 33.22 -8.56
CA LEU A 58 -16.26 33.33 -9.05
C LEU A 58 -16.00 34.61 -9.85
N SER A 59 -16.99 35.09 -10.64
CA SER A 59 -16.77 36.25 -11.51
C SER A 59 -16.91 37.57 -10.77
N HIS A 60 -17.98 37.73 -10.01
CA HIS A 60 -18.31 38.99 -9.33
C HIS A 60 -18.74 38.74 -7.86
N PRO A 61 -17.85 38.16 -7.04
CA PRO A 61 -18.20 37.77 -5.68
C PRO A 61 -18.62 38.96 -4.77
N GLU A 62 -18.21 40.17 -5.14
CA GLU A 62 -18.56 41.42 -4.44
C GLU A 62 -20.00 41.91 -4.74
N ASN A 63 -20.53 41.51 -5.88
CA ASN A 63 -21.87 41.94 -6.34
C ASN A 63 -22.97 40.90 -6.04
N VAL A 64 -22.60 39.71 -5.66
CA VAL A 64 -23.53 38.57 -5.53
C VAL A 64 -23.41 37.94 -4.17
N THR A 65 -24.52 37.80 -3.46
CA THR A 65 -24.57 37.23 -2.12
C THR A 65 -25.65 36.13 -2.04
N ILE A 66 -25.27 34.96 -1.50
CA ILE A 66 -26.22 33.90 -1.15
C ILE A 66 -26.88 34.31 0.16
N LEU A 67 -28.20 34.54 0.14
CA LEU A 67 -28.98 34.97 1.29
C LEU A 67 -29.37 33.80 2.18
N ASN A 68 -29.88 32.74 1.55
CA ASN A 68 -30.23 31.49 2.24
C ASN A 68 -30.17 30.29 1.30
N THR A 69 -30.23 29.09 1.90
CA THR A 69 -30.37 27.81 1.22
C THR A 69 -31.53 27.06 1.84
N SER A 70 -32.47 26.61 1.00
CA SER A 70 -33.61 25.82 1.44
C SER A 70 -33.61 24.46 0.75
N TYR A 71 -34.05 23.43 1.48
CA TYR A 71 -34.16 22.06 0.99
C TYR A 71 -35.62 21.69 0.89
N PRO A 72 -36.21 21.57 -0.31
CA PRO A 72 -37.58 21.14 -0.48
C PRO A 72 -37.82 19.76 0.14
N PRO A 73 -38.94 19.55 0.87
CA PRO A 73 -39.21 18.27 1.50
C PRO A 73 -39.41 17.15 0.47
N ASN A 74 -38.83 15.99 0.71
CA ASN A 74 -38.90 14.78 -0.12
C ASN A 74 -38.29 14.94 -1.54
N GLU A 75 -37.44 15.93 -1.75
CA GLU A 75 -36.72 16.13 -3.01
C GLU A 75 -35.19 16.04 -2.80
N ASN A 76 -34.50 15.47 -3.77
CA ASN A 76 -33.05 15.54 -3.85
C ASN A 76 -32.64 16.85 -4.57
N ALA A 77 -32.94 17.97 -3.91
CA ALA A 77 -32.73 19.31 -4.44
C ALA A 77 -32.49 20.32 -3.32
N LEU A 78 -31.88 21.43 -3.67
CA LEU A 78 -31.84 22.63 -2.85
C LEU A 78 -32.08 23.87 -3.70
N ILE A 79 -32.53 24.95 -3.06
CA ILE A 79 -32.74 26.23 -3.68
C ILE A 79 -31.91 27.27 -2.96
N TRP A 80 -31.00 27.93 -3.69
CA TRP A 80 -30.33 29.14 -3.21
C TRP A 80 -31.14 30.38 -3.52
N GLU A 81 -31.38 31.22 -2.53
CA GLU A 81 -31.79 32.61 -2.75
C GLU A 81 -30.56 33.49 -2.87
N ILE A 82 -30.32 34.05 -4.04
CA ILE A 82 -29.13 34.81 -4.41
C ILE A 82 -29.51 36.24 -4.72
N SER A 83 -28.96 37.21 -3.99
CA SER A 83 -29.08 38.63 -4.32
C SER A 83 -28.00 39.07 -5.26
N SER A 84 -28.33 39.76 -6.33
CA SER A 84 -27.39 40.41 -7.24
C SER A 84 -27.68 41.90 -7.31
N ASN A 85 -26.62 42.70 -7.25
CA ASN A 85 -26.72 44.17 -7.31
C ASN A 85 -27.08 44.68 -8.71
N GLU A 86 -26.86 43.86 -9.72
CA GLU A 86 -27.17 44.18 -11.13
C GLU A 86 -27.51 42.91 -11.93
N ALA A 87 -28.01 43.10 -13.14
CA ALA A 87 -28.26 42.00 -14.06
C ALA A 87 -26.92 41.60 -14.70
N GLN A 88 -26.49 40.36 -14.50
CA GLN A 88 -25.16 39.88 -14.96
C GLN A 88 -25.12 38.38 -15.16
N GLU A 89 -24.11 37.93 -15.87
CA GLU A 89 -23.74 36.54 -15.95
C GLU A 89 -22.71 36.24 -14.86
N GLU A 90 -22.95 35.21 -14.06
CA GLU A 90 -22.09 34.82 -12.95
C GLU A 90 -21.62 33.40 -13.12
N ARG A 91 -20.30 33.16 -12.95
CA ARG A 91 -19.73 31.84 -12.88
C ARG A 91 -19.81 31.34 -11.44
N VAL A 92 -20.54 30.26 -11.25
CA VAL A 92 -20.72 29.62 -9.95
C VAL A 92 -19.95 28.31 -9.93
N ARG A 93 -19.14 28.10 -8.90
CA ARG A 93 -18.57 26.80 -8.57
C ARG A 93 -19.44 26.15 -7.51
N ILE A 94 -19.91 24.95 -7.80
CA ILE A 94 -20.66 24.10 -6.89
C ILE A 94 -19.72 22.93 -6.52
N SER A 95 -19.48 22.75 -5.24
CA SER A 95 -18.65 21.64 -4.74
C SER A 95 -19.46 20.76 -3.81
N TYR A 96 -19.25 19.44 -3.91
CA TYR A 96 -19.92 18.45 -3.08
C TYR A 96 -19.12 17.14 -3.01
N LEU A 97 -19.40 16.34 -1.99
CA LEU A 97 -18.88 14.99 -1.87
C LEU A 97 -19.80 14.02 -2.61
N LEU A 98 -19.19 13.26 -3.50
CA LEU A 98 -19.85 12.21 -4.27
C LEU A 98 -19.48 10.86 -3.67
N SER A 99 -20.48 10.10 -3.25
CA SER A 99 -20.31 8.70 -2.89
C SER A 99 -20.47 7.81 -4.13
N ALA A 100 -20.06 6.55 -4.04
CA ALA A 100 -20.15 5.59 -5.14
C ALA A 100 -19.29 5.91 -6.40
N LEU A 101 -18.30 6.79 -6.29
CA LEU A 101 -17.16 6.83 -7.18
C LEU A 101 -15.97 6.19 -6.46
N THR A 102 -15.69 4.93 -6.77
CA THR A 102 -14.63 4.18 -6.10
C THR A 102 -13.34 4.24 -6.89
N ARG A 103 -12.21 4.34 -6.16
CA ARG A 103 -10.88 4.31 -6.76
C ARG A 103 -10.07 3.13 -6.24
N GLU A 104 -9.28 2.57 -7.10
CA GLU A 104 -8.31 1.53 -6.78
C GLU A 104 -6.99 1.86 -7.47
N VAL A 105 -5.88 1.67 -6.74
CA VAL A 105 -4.54 1.75 -7.34
C VAL A 105 -4.07 0.33 -7.61
N THR A 106 -3.59 0.09 -8.82
CA THR A 106 -3.04 -1.21 -9.20
C THR A 106 -1.67 -1.03 -9.85
N TYR A 107 -0.82 -2.03 -9.71
CA TYR A 107 0.52 -2.04 -10.26
C TYR A 107 0.75 -3.26 -11.15
N LYS A 108 1.51 -3.05 -12.21
CA LYS A 108 2.06 -4.12 -13.02
C LYS A 108 3.58 -4.01 -13.00
N ALA A 109 4.23 -4.97 -12.37
CA ALA A 109 5.69 -5.08 -12.32
C ALA A 109 6.15 -6.14 -13.32
N VAL A 110 7.05 -5.78 -14.24
CA VAL A 110 7.60 -6.71 -15.23
C VAL A 110 9.12 -6.73 -15.06
N ALA A 111 9.62 -7.80 -14.44
CA ALA A 111 11.06 -7.97 -14.19
C ALA A 111 11.81 -8.40 -15.46
N GLU A 112 13.06 -7.98 -15.57
CA GLU A 112 13.98 -8.47 -16.59
C GLU A 112 14.34 -9.95 -16.27
N PRO A 113 14.80 -10.74 -17.26
CA PRO A 113 15.12 -12.16 -17.06
C PRO A 113 16.17 -12.43 -16.00
N ASN A 114 17.10 -11.48 -15.78
CA ASN A 114 18.13 -11.56 -14.74
C ASN A 114 17.66 -11.08 -13.37
N GLU A 115 16.42 -10.55 -13.30
CA GLU A 115 15.78 -10.06 -12.08
C GLU A 115 16.64 -9.02 -11.29
N THR A 116 17.36 -8.17 -12.00
CA THR A 116 18.11 -7.05 -11.39
C THR A 116 17.38 -5.73 -11.54
N ALA A 117 16.43 -5.66 -12.48
CA ALA A 117 15.59 -4.50 -12.75
C ALA A 117 14.19 -4.93 -13.20
N LEU A 118 13.24 -4.01 -13.09
CA LEU A 118 11.89 -4.19 -13.60
C LEU A 118 11.33 -2.89 -14.21
N THR A 119 10.25 -3.04 -14.96
CA THR A 119 9.36 -1.94 -15.35
C THR A 119 8.17 -1.96 -14.41
N LEU A 120 7.95 -0.86 -13.68
CA LEU A 120 6.78 -0.64 -12.84
C LEU A 120 5.79 0.27 -13.57
N ARG A 121 4.55 -0.16 -13.67
CA ARG A 121 3.43 0.65 -14.15
C ARG A 121 2.40 0.79 -13.05
N ASN A 122 2.01 2.02 -12.77
CA ASN A 122 0.98 2.37 -11.80
C ASN A 122 -0.28 2.79 -12.55
N TYR A 123 -1.41 2.19 -12.23
CA TYR A 123 -2.71 2.48 -12.81
C TYR A 123 -3.67 2.99 -11.74
N LEU A 124 -4.42 4.03 -12.11
CA LEU A 124 -5.59 4.46 -11.39
C LEU A 124 -6.83 3.84 -12.06
N ARG A 125 -7.56 3.05 -11.31
CA ARG A 125 -8.81 2.45 -11.74
C ARG A 125 -9.96 3.13 -11.01
N LEU A 126 -10.92 3.65 -11.78
CA LEU A 126 -12.11 4.32 -11.28
C LEU A 126 -13.34 3.56 -11.72
N ARG A 127 -14.28 3.35 -10.79
CA ARG A 127 -15.60 2.85 -11.09
C ARG A 127 -16.64 3.88 -10.70
N ASN A 128 -17.50 4.25 -11.66
CA ASN A 128 -18.54 5.24 -11.48
C ASN A 128 -19.92 4.58 -11.27
N ASP A 129 -20.32 4.46 -10.02
CA ASP A 129 -21.69 4.03 -9.66
C ASP A 129 -22.50 5.22 -9.07
N SER A 130 -22.10 6.47 -9.38
CA SER A 130 -22.68 7.68 -8.77
C SER A 130 -24.13 8.00 -9.20
N GLY A 131 -24.59 7.44 -10.30
CA GLY A 131 -25.93 7.72 -10.87
C GLY A 131 -25.89 8.71 -12.02
N GLU A 132 -24.73 9.24 -12.40
CA GLU A 132 -24.58 10.20 -13.50
C GLU A 132 -23.29 9.98 -14.29
N ASP A 133 -23.27 10.50 -15.52
CA ASP A 133 -22.09 10.57 -16.36
C ASP A 133 -21.24 11.79 -15.99
N LEU A 134 -19.94 11.59 -15.85
CA LEU A 134 -18.97 12.64 -15.55
C LEU A 134 -18.21 13.00 -16.83
N SER A 135 -18.80 13.88 -17.64
CA SER A 135 -18.26 14.25 -18.96
C SER A 135 -17.06 15.18 -18.85
N ASN A 136 -15.99 14.90 -19.62
CA ASN A 136 -14.77 15.71 -19.69
C ASN A 136 -14.21 16.10 -18.32
N ALA A 137 -14.32 15.23 -17.33
CA ALA A 137 -13.89 15.49 -15.97
C ALA A 137 -12.36 15.54 -15.88
N GLU A 138 -11.84 16.57 -15.23
CA GLU A 138 -10.44 16.67 -14.83
C GLU A 138 -10.24 15.86 -13.55
N ILE A 139 -9.49 14.76 -13.61
CA ILE A 139 -9.35 13.78 -12.54
C ILE A 139 -7.95 13.89 -11.95
N GLY A 140 -7.84 14.17 -10.66
CA GLY A 140 -6.58 14.27 -9.96
C GLY A 140 -6.57 13.52 -8.62
N ILE A 141 -5.49 12.80 -8.35
CA ILE A 141 -5.26 12.10 -7.08
C ILE A 141 -4.41 12.91 -6.11
N GLY A 142 -4.02 14.13 -6.51
CA GLY A 142 -3.24 15.06 -5.69
C GLY A 142 -1.72 15.00 -5.95
N TYR A 143 -1.26 14.03 -6.71
CA TYR A 143 0.12 13.88 -7.21
C TYR A 143 0.11 13.09 -8.53
N GLY A 144 1.22 13.12 -9.26
CA GLY A 144 1.32 12.47 -10.57
C GLY A 144 0.51 13.17 -11.66
N SER A 145 0.05 12.41 -12.64
CA SER A 145 -0.68 12.93 -13.79
C SER A 145 -2.11 13.29 -13.45
N THR A 146 -2.60 14.39 -14.04
CA THR A 146 -4.03 14.72 -14.10
C THR A 146 -4.58 14.20 -15.42
N PHE A 147 -5.78 13.65 -15.40
CA PHE A 147 -6.44 13.07 -16.56
C PHE A 147 -7.68 13.88 -16.90
N THR A 148 -7.96 14.08 -18.19
CA THR A 148 -9.26 14.59 -18.65
C THR A 148 -9.98 13.47 -19.37
N LYS A 149 -11.06 12.95 -18.78
CA LYS A 149 -11.82 11.81 -19.27
C LYS A 149 -13.32 11.96 -18.99
N THR A 150 -14.11 11.34 -19.84
CA THR A 150 -15.51 11.04 -19.56
C THR A 150 -15.58 9.67 -18.90
N ILE A 151 -16.36 9.53 -17.83
CA ILE A 151 -16.64 8.27 -17.17
C ILE A 151 -18.15 8.12 -17.05
N GLU A 152 -18.71 7.20 -17.82
CA GLU A 152 -20.15 6.95 -17.82
C GLU A 152 -20.59 6.23 -16.52
N HIS A 153 -21.87 6.37 -16.17
CA HIS A 153 -22.43 5.61 -15.06
C HIS A 153 -22.32 4.10 -15.31
N GLY A 154 -21.83 3.36 -14.31
CA GLY A 154 -21.57 1.92 -14.41
C GLY A 154 -20.24 1.56 -15.08
N GLU A 155 -19.51 2.53 -15.62
CA GLU A 155 -18.23 2.31 -16.27
C GLU A 155 -17.09 2.11 -15.25
N THR A 156 -16.11 1.28 -15.65
CA THR A 156 -14.81 1.18 -14.98
C THR A 156 -13.72 1.64 -15.94
N LEU A 157 -13.03 2.70 -15.58
CA LEU A 157 -11.93 3.27 -16.35
C LEU A 157 -10.60 2.97 -15.67
N GLU A 158 -9.61 2.47 -16.42
CA GLU A 158 -8.25 2.25 -15.96
C GLU A 158 -7.29 3.17 -16.71
N MET A 159 -6.55 4.00 -15.99
CA MET A 159 -5.64 5.01 -16.52
C MET A 159 -4.21 4.73 -16.05
N LEU A 160 -3.25 4.74 -16.98
CA LEU A 160 -1.83 4.67 -16.62
C LEU A 160 -1.41 6.00 -15.98
N SER A 161 -1.14 5.98 -14.68
CA SER A 161 -0.72 7.14 -13.91
C SER A 161 0.80 7.38 -14.01
N GLU A 162 1.58 6.30 -13.95
CA GLU A 162 3.04 6.39 -13.98
C GLU A 162 3.65 5.13 -14.58
N ARG A 163 4.76 5.30 -15.29
CA ARG A 163 5.59 4.20 -15.83
C ARG A 163 7.05 4.50 -15.57
N VAL A 164 7.72 3.61 -14.85
CA VAL A 164 9.16 3.69 -14.58
C VAL A 164 9.83 2.46 -15.15
N GLU A 165 10.82 2.67 -16.01
CA GLU A 165 11.59 1.61 -16.66
C GLU A 165 12.99 1.50 -16.08
N GLY A 166 13.50 0.26 -16.04
CA GLY A 166 14.83 -0.03 -15.51
C GLY A 166 14.96 0.27 -14.03
N LEU A 167 13.87 0.13 -13.28
CA LEU A 167 13.83 0.29 -11.85
C LEU A 167 14.62 -0.84 -11.20
N GLY A 168 15.73 -0.51 -10.51
CA GLY A 168 16.57 -1.48 -9.84
C GLY A 168 15.82 -2.20 -8.72
N ILE A 169 15.96 -3.52 -8.67
CA ILE A 169 15.38 -4.37 -7.64
C ILE A 169 16.44 -5.17 -6.92
N LYS A 170 16.19 -5.40 -5.63
CA LYS A 170 16.99 -6.29 -4.80
C LYS A 170 16.12 -7.49 -4.42
N LYS A 171 16.66 -8.70 -4.56
CA LYS A 171 16.03 -9.91 -4.03
C LYS A 171 16.34 -10.04 -2.56
N LEU A 172 15.33 -10.26 -1.74
CA LEU A 172 15.46 -10.46 -0.31
C LEU A 172 14.71 -11.72 0.11
N LEU A 173 15.42 -12.63 0.75
CA LEU A 173 14.82 -13.73 1.48
C LEU A 173 14.59 -13.31 2.93
N THR A 174 13.46 -13.72 3.49
CA THR A 174 13.15 -13.45 4.90
C THR A 174 12.74 -14.76 5.56
N TRP A 175 13.47 -15.16 6.58
CA TRP A 175 13.11 -16.29 7.42
C TRP A 175 12.67 -15.77 8.78
N ASP A 176 11.49 -16.20 9.23
CA ASP A 176 10.91 -15.82 10.49
C ASP A 176 10.35 -17.09 11.17
N ALA A 177 10.97 -17.46 12.30
CA ALA A 177 10.60 -18.65 13.05
C ALA A 177 9.15 -18.63 13.55
N ALA A 178 8.59 -17.44 13.82
CA ALA A 178 7.23 -17.30 14.32
C ALA A 178 6.16 -17.66 13.27
N THR A 179 6.52 -17.63 11.97
CA THR A 179 5.61 -17.99 10.88
C THR A 179 5.56 -19.49 10.58
N LEU A 180 6.44 -20.26 11.22
CA LEU A 180 6.55 -21.70 11.00
C LEU A 180 5.60 -22.49 11.91
N PRO A 181 5.11 -23.65 11.46
CA PRO A 181 4.32 -24.54 12.30
C PRO A 181 5.08 -24.95 13.56
N TRP A 182 4.34 -25.19 14.63
CA TRP A 182 4.89 -25.78 15.83
C TRP A 182 5.41 -27.21 15.56
N ASP A 183 6.60 -27.51 16.06
CA ASP A 183 7.23 -28.82 15.97
C ASP A 183 7.53 -29.35 17.38
N PRO A 184 7.03 -30.53 17.78
CA PRO A 184 7.29 -31.11 19.11
C PRO A 184 8.76 -31.45 19.36
N GLU A 185 9.57 -31.59 18.32
CA GLU A 185 11.02 -31.84 18.44
C GLU A 185 11.84 -30.55 18.68
N TYR A 186 11.17 -29.39 18.81
CA TYR A 186 11.80 -28.07 19.00
C TYR A 186 12.79 -27.67 17.90
N GLU A 187 12.60 -28.20 16.71
CA GLU A 187 13.40 -27.91 15.55
C GLU A 187 12.57 -27.19 14.51
N LYS A 188 12.90 -25.95 14.22
CA LYS A 188 12.27 -25.18 13.15
C LYS A 188 12.99 -25.43 11.83
N LYS A 189 12.36 -26.18 10.95
CA LYS A 189 12.83 -26.49 9.60
C LYS A 189 11.94 -25.84 8.56
N THR A 190 12.53 -25.25 7.54
CA THR A 190 11.77 -24.59 6.46
C THR A 190 11.99 -25.30 5.14
N VAL A 191 10.89 -25.61 4.46
CA VAL A 191 10.87 -26.14 3.07
C VAL A 191 10.55 -25.04 2.08
N GLY A 192 11.05 -23.87 2.27
CA GLY A 192 10.85 -22.71 1.41
C GLY A 192 10.92 -21.43 2.21
N ILE A 193 11.65 -20.48 1.71
CA ILE A 193 11.83 -19.18 2.36
C ILE A 193 11.16 -18.12 1.54
N PRO A 194 10.29 -17.26 2.13
CA PRO A 194 9.67 -16.15 1.44
C PRO A 194 10.69 -15.29 0.71
N LEU A 195 10.47 -15.09 -0.58
CA LEU A 195 11.30 -14.29 -1.46
C LEU A 195 10.51 -13.06 -1.91
N SER A 196 11.11 -11.88 -1.77
CA SER A 196 10.51 -10.62 -2.18
C SER A 196 11.45 -9.82 -3.08
N TYR A 197 10.87 -9.02 -3.98
CA TYR A 197 11.55 -7.89 -4.59
C TYR A 197 11.47 -6.70 -3.66
N VAL A 198 12.59 -6.02 -3.46
CA VAL A 198 12.66 -4.77 -2.72
C VAL A 198 12.94 -3.65 -3.70
N ILE A 199 12.07 -2.64 -3.72
CA ILE A 199 12.13 -1.46 -4.56
C ILE A 199 12.23 -0.24 -3.65
N LYS A 200 13.19 0.64 -3.88
CA LYS A 200 13.32 1.87 -3.11
C LYS A 200 12.57 3.01 -3.78
N ASN A 201 11.72 3.71 -3.04
CA ASN A 201 10.98 4.88 -3.53
C ASN A 201 11.84 6.13 -3.38
N ASP A 202 12.90 6.29 -4.17
CA ASP A 202 13.79 7.44 -4.15
C ASP A 202 14.13 7.97 -5.55
N LYS A 203 14.77 9.13 -5.60
CA LYS A 203 15.16 9.76 -6.87
C LYS A 203 16.17 8.93 -7.67
N ALA A 204 17.06 8.19 -7.00
CA ALA A 204 18.04 7.33 -7.65
C ALA A 204 17.37 6.20 -8.42
N SER A 205 16.26 5.71 -7.92
CA SER A 205 15.40 4.70 -8.56
C SER A 205 14.41 5.28 -9.57
N LYS A 206 14.51 6.57 -9.91
CA LYS A 206 13.56 7.30 -10.77
C LYS A 206 12.12 7.38 -10.21
N LEU A 207 11.94 7.03 -8.95
CA LEU A 207 10.78 7.23 -8.12
C LEU A 207 11.02 8.43 -7.19
N GLY A 208 10.36 8.52 -6.05
CA GLY A 208 10.66 9.51 -5.01
C GLY A 208 10.08 10.89 -5.25
N SER A 209 9.20 11.06 -6.23
CA SER A 209 8.43 12.29 -6.44
C SER A 209 7.23 12.39 -5.48
N HIS A 210 6.71 11.25 -5.06
CA HIS A 210 5.54 11.14 -4.19
C HIS A 210 5.49 9.80 -3.47
N THR A 211 4.60 9.69 -2.50
CA THR A 211 4.29 8.45 -1.81
C THR A 211 3.58 7.48 -2.77
N LEU A 212 4.06 6.23 -2.86
CA LEU A 212 3.36 5.18 -3.59
C LEU A 212 2.19 4.69 -2.75
N LEU A 213 0.99 4.70 -3.34
CA LEU A 213 -0.23 4.27 -2.65
C LEU A 213 -0.30 2.76 -2.52
N PRO A 214 -1.03 2.27 -1.50
CA PRO A 214 -1.30 0.84 -1.39
C PRO A 214 -2.16 0.37 -2.56
N GLY A 215 -1.89 -0.84 -3.03
CA GLY A 215 -2.65 -1.42 -4.13
C GLY A 215 -2.15 -2.79 -4.56
N LYS A 216 -2.97 -3.46 -5.37
CA LYS A 216 -2.67 -4.78 -5.90
C LYS A 216 -1.53 -4.69 -6.93
N VAL A 217 -0.53 -5.56 -6.77
CA VAL A 217 0.60 -5.68 -7.69
C VAL A 217 0.56 -7.02 -8.37
N ARG A 218 0.56 -7.05 -9.70
CA ARG A 218 0.81 -8.26 -10.48
C ARG A 218 2.23 -8.26 -11.00
N ILE A 219 2.94 -9.34 -10.73
CA ILE A 219 4.38 -9.46 -10.99
C ILE A 219 4.60 -10.48 -12.10
N PHE A 220 5.34 -10.07 -13.09
CA PHE A 220 5.70 -10.85 -14.26
C PHE A 220 7.21 -10.83 -14.45
N ILE A 221 7.74 -11.81 -15.16
CA ILE A 221 9.13 -11.86 -15.62
C ILE A 221 9.12 -11.96 -17.15
N LYS A 222 10.00 -11.22 -17.82
CA LYS A 222 10.20 -11.37 -19.27
C LYS A 222 10.76 -12.74 -19.58
N THR A 223 10.22 -13.38 -20.58
CA THR A 223 10.68 -14.66 -21.11
C THR A 223 11.01 -14.50 -22.59
N LYS A 224 11.93 -15.31 -23.07
CA LYS A 224 12.11 -15.45 -24.51
C LYS A 224 11.06 -16.43 -24.99
N GLU A 225 10.13 -15.99 -25.80
CA GLU A 225 9.24 -16.91 -26.50
C GLU A 225 10.06 -17.71 -27.50
N GLN A 226 10.01 -19.03 -27.41
CA GLN A 226 10.49 -19.87 -28.47
C GLN A 226 9.45 -19.83 -29.61
N PRO A 227 9.84 -19.50 -30.85
CA PRO A 227 8.89 -19.50 -31.94
C PRO A 227 8.33 -20.91 -32.13
N GLU A 228 7.01 -21.05 -32.16
CA GLU A 228 6.34 -22.34 -32.45
C GLU A 228 6.63 -22.85 -33.86
N ASN A 229 7.12 -21.99 -34.76
CA ASN A 229 7.51 -22.33 -36.13
C ASN A 229 8.99 -22.02 -36.38
N ALA A 230 9.71 -22.97 -36.94
CA ALA A 230 11.09 -22.78 -37.37
C ALA A 230 11.17 -21.65 -38.42
N GLY A 231 11.75 -20.51 -38.06
CA GLY A 231 11.92 -19.35 -38.92
C GLY A 231 11.29 -18.05 -38.45
N ALA A 232 10.45 -18.06 -37.38
CA ALA A 232 9.98 -16.83 -36.75
C ALA A 232 11.04 -16.28 -35.78
N ALA A 233 11.16 -14.94 -35.68
CA ALA A 233 12.02 -14.32 -34.68
C ALA A 233 11.47 -14.59 -33.27
N PRO A 234 12.33 -14.82 -32.25
CA PRO A 234 11.89 -14.97 -30.86
C PRO A 234 11.10 -13.75 -30.43
N GLY A 235 9.85 -13.95 -29.98
CA GLY A 235 9.04 -12.90 -29.34
C GLY A 235 9.50 -12.64 -27.90
N GLU A 236 9.18 -11.43 -27.38
CA GLU A 236 9.26 -11.18 -25.94
C GLU A 236 7.92 -11.57 -25.30
N GLY A 237 7.92 -12.67 -24.54
CA GLY A 237 6.80 -13.07 -23.71
C GLY A 237 6.96 -12.59 -22.27
N VAL A 238 5.91 -12.74 -21.49
CA VAL A 238 5.94 -12.53 -20.04
C VAL A 238 5.31 -13.71 -19.33
N ALA A 239 6.00 -14.25 -18.33
CA ALA A 239 5.46 -15.26 -17.43
C ALA A 239 4.95 -14.59 -16.15
N PHE A 240 3.77 -15.00 -15.69
CA PHE A 240 3.23 -14.56 -14.39
C PHE A 240 4.03 -15.22 -13.26
N THR A 241 4.54 -14.40 -12.33
CA THR A 241 5.36 -14.86 -11.21
C THR A 241 4.56 -14.88 -9.91
N GLY A 242 3.72 -13.86 -9.68
CA GLY A 242 2.95 -13.76 -8.46
C GLY A 242 2.10 -12.50 -8.38
N GLU A 243 1.33 -12.44 -7.31
CA GLU A 243 0.49 -11.30 -6.97
C GLU A 243 0.71 -10.96 -5.50
N ASP A 244 0.80 -9.68 -5.19
CA ASP A 244 0.95 -9.18 -3.83
C ASP A 244 0.17 -7.88 -3.65
N TRP A 245 0.08 -7.38 -2.41
CA TRP A 245 -0.50 -6.09 -2.08
C TRP A 245 0.59 -5.13 -1.60
N ALA A 246 0.95 -4.16 -2.45
CA ALA A 246 1.88 -3.11 -2.07
C ALA A 246 1.33 -2.29 -0.91
N GLN A 247 2.16 -2.09 0.09
CA GLN A 247 1.84 -1.22 1.22
C GLN A 247 2.12 0.25 0.86
N LEU A 248 1.51 1.17 1.62
CA LEU A 248 1.85 2.59 1.52
C LEU A 248 3.36 2.77 1.65
N THR A 249 4.00 3.31 0.62
CA THR A 249 5.46 3.46 0.59
C THR A 249 5.84 4.94 0.42
N PRO A 250 6.14 5.66 1.52
CA PRO A 250 6.61 7.03 1.48
C PRO A 250 7.92 7.19 0.68
N VAL A 251 8.25 8.42 0.34
CA VAL A 251 9.55 8.76 -0.26
C VAL A 251 10.67 8.31 0.69
N ASP A 252 11.78 7.84 0.12
CA ASP A 252 12.95 7.25 0.78
C ASP A 252 12.68 5.94 1.57
N ARG A 253 11.51 5.33 1.38
CA ARG A 253 11.17 4.01 1.94
C ARG A 253 11.19 2.91 0.89
N GLU A 254 11.18 1.67 1.37
CA GLU A 254 11.22 0.47 0.53
C GLU A 254 9.84 -0.18 0.41
N MET A 255 9.46 -0.49 -0.83
CA MET A 255 8.33 -1.36 -1.15
C MET A 255 8.85 -2.79 -1.23
N LYS A 256 8.28 -3.70 -0.47
CA LYS A 256 8.57 -5.14 -0.55
C LYS A 256 7.41 -5.82 -1.25
N LEU A 257 7.71 -6.61 -2.27
CA LEU A 257 6.74 -7.36 -3.08
C LEU A 257 7.05 -8.83 -3.01
N TYR A 258 6.19 -9.59 -2.36
CA TYR A 258 6.33 -11.05 -2.28
C TYR A 258 6.14 -11.68 -3.66
N ILE A 259 7.07 -12.55 -4.06
CA ILE A 259 7.05 -13.20 -5.38
C ILE A 259 6.97 -14.73 -5.29
N GLY A 260 7.03 -15.29 -4.10
CA GLY A 260 6.97 -16.73 -3.89
C GLY A 260 7.95 -17.24 -2.84
N GLN A 261 8.25 -18.53 -2.86
CA GLN A 261 9.17 -19.17 -1.93
C GLN A 261 10.38 -19.74 -2.64
N SER A 262 11.57 -19.46 -2.10
CA SER A 262 12.80 -20.11 -2.53
C SER A 262 12.95 -21.48 -1.84
N ARG A 263 13.12 -22.54 -2.62
CA ARG A 263 13.35 -23.89 -2.12
C ARG A 263 14.83 -24.28 -2.05
N ASP A 264 15.69 -23.43 -2.60
CA ASP A 264 17.14 -23.68 -2.68
C ASP A 264 17.90 -23.07 -1.48
N VAL A 265 17.17 -22.68 -0.44
CA VAL A 265 17.74 -22.18 0.82
C VAL A 265 17.06 -22.90 1.95
N LYS A 266 17.86 -23.44 2.86
CA LYS A 266 17.35 -24.17 4.04
C LYS A 266 17.83 -23.46 5.30
N VAL A 267 16.93 -23.27 6.24
CA VAL A 267 17.23 -22.75 7.58
C VAL A 267 16.75 -23.76 8.60
N THR A 268 17.59 -24.04 9.57
CA THR A 268 17.28 -24.93 10.69
C THR A 268 17.67 -24.22 11.98
N GLN A 269 16.70 -24.01 12.86
CA GLN A 269 16.95 -23.43 14.19
C GLN A 269 16.71 -24.50 15.27
N ARG A 270 17.60 -24.50 16.26
CA ARG A 270 17.50 -25.32 17.45
C ARG A 270 17.82 -24.50 18.69
N LYS A 271 17.05 -24.68 19.75
CA LYS A 271 17.44 -24.26 21.10
C LYS A 271 18.39 -25.32 21.67
N THR A 272 19.64 -24.96 21.90
CA THR A 272 20.68 -25.87 22.35
C THR A 272 20.95 -25.78 23.85
N LYS A 273 20.46 -24.74 24.51
CA LYS A 273 20.54 -24.53 25.95
C LYS A 273 19.30 -23.82 26.44
N ASP A 274 18.78 -24.24 27.62
CA ASP A 274 17.63 -23.63 28.31
C ASP A 274 17.77 -23.86 29.82
N ASP A 275 18.65 -23.08 30.46
CA ASP A 275 18.95 -23.22 31.89
C ASP A 275 18.18 -22.17 32.69
N ARG A 276 17.52 -22.61 33.75
CA ARG A 276 16.86 -21.72 34.71
C ARG A 276 17.86 -21.24 35.76
N THR A 277 17.91 -19.94 35.95
CA THR A 277 18.76 -19.28 36.95
C THR A 277 17.93 -18.34 37.84
N ASN A 278 18.48 -17.86 38.93
CA ASN A 278 17.82 -16.89 39.83
C ASN A 278 16.37 -17.28 40.21
N ILE A 279 16.18 -18.56 40.57
CA ILE A 279 14.85 -19.10 40.86
C ILE A 279 14.28 -18.48 42.13
N ARG A 280 13.12 -17.84 42.02
CA ARG A 280 12.38 -17.22 43.13
C ARG A 280 11.13 -18.04 43.43
N ARG A 281 10.95 -18.39 44.72
CA ARG A 281 9.85 -19.22 45.19
C ARG A 281 8.96 -18.45 46.13
N ASN A 282 7.67 -18.80 46.20
CA ASN A 282 6.73 -18.28 47.19
C ASN A 282 6.84 -19.08 48.51
N THR A 283 6.01 -18.72 49.47
CA THR A 283 5.93 -19.37 50.78
C THR A 283 5.50 -20.86 50.70
N ALA A 284 4.81 -21.28 49.66
CA ALA A 284 4.42 -22.65 49.35
C ALA A 284 5.49 -23.42 48.56
N ASN A 285 6.72 -22.85 48.44
CA ASN A 285 7.85 -23.44 47.71
C ASN A 285 7.63 -23.57 46.18
N ALA A 286 6.57 -22.95 45.62
CA ALA A 286 6.36 -22.92 44.18
C ALA A 286 7.22 -21.87 43.50
N VAL A 287 7.75 -22.17 42.32
CA VAL A 287 8.52 -21.23 41.51
C VAL A 287 7.57 -20.17 40.97
N VAL A 288 7.80 -18.90 41.31
CA VAL A 288 7.00 -17.76 40.84
C VAL A 288 7.69 -17.01 39.73
N LEU A 289 9.03 -16.83 39.83
CA LEU A 289 9.85 -16.18 38.82
C LEU A 289 11.20 -16.87 38.72
N ASN A 290 11.77 -16.86 37.56
CA ASN A 290 13.16 -17.26 37.32
C ASN A 290 13.73 -16.42 36.17
N ASP A 291 15.03 -16.41 36.02
CA ASP A 291 15.69 -16.00 34.81
C ASP A 291 16.05 -17.23 33.99
N THR A 292 16.19 -17.09 32.67
CA THR A 292 16.65 -18.20 31.79
C THR A 292 17.89 -17.79 31.02
N ASP A 293 18.77 -18.77 30.79
CA ASP A 293 19.94 -18.64 29.93
C ASP A 293 19.72 -19.57 28.71
N GLU A 294 19.39 -18.98 27.58
CA GLU A 294 18.93 -19.67 26.38
C GLU A 294 19.94 -19.50 25.24
N VAL A 295 20.31 -20.58 24.60
CA VAL A 295 21.19 -20.55 23.42
C VAL A 295 20.46 -21.12 22.21
N TYR A 296 20.35 -20.32 21.19
CA TYR A 296 19.78 -20.71 19.90
C TYR A 296 20.89 -20.83 18.86
N LYS A 297 20.80 -21.85 18.04
CA LYS A 297 21.70 -22.09 16.91
C LYS A 297 20.87 -22.16 15.63
N ILE A 298 21.18 -21.28 14.67
CA ILE A 298 20.51 -21.18 13.38
C ILE A 298 21.51 -21.57 12.29
N GLU A 299 21.26 -22.69 11.65
CA GLU A 299 22.08 -23.22 10.56
C GLU A 299 21.42 -22.90 9.23
N ILE A 300 22.19 -22.30 8.32
CA ILE A 300 21.69 -21.78 7.04
C ILE A 300 22.51 -22.37 5.91
N GLU A 301 21.82 -22.97 4.94
CA GLU A 301 22.42 -23.59 3.76
C GLU A 301 21.87 -22.93 2.49
N ASN A 302 22.78 -22.44 1.65
CA ASN A 302 22.45 -21.89 0.33
C ASN A 302 22.92 -22.86 -0.76
N PHE A 303 21.97 -23.47 -1.47
CA PHE A 303 22.24 -24.39 -2.58
C PHE A 303 22.28 -23.69 -3.94
N LYS A 304 22.02 -22.37 -3.98
CA LYS A 304 22.07 -21.58 -5.21
C LYS A 304 23.50 -21.35 -5.67
N LYS A 305 23.69 -21.29 -6.99
CA LYS A 305 24.97 -20.94 -7.63
C LYS A 305 25.36 -19.47 -7.52
N GLN A 306 24.59 -18.68 -6.78
CA GLN A 306 24.83 -17.24 -6.58
C GLN A 306 24.68 -16.89 -5.10
N PRO A 307 25.37 -15.83 -4.63
CA PRO A 307 25.18 -15.33 -3.27
C PRO A 307 23.78 -14.77 -3.12
N ILE A 308 23.27 -14.78 -1.89
CA ILE A 308 21.94 -14.30 -1.55
C ILE A 308 21.96 -13.41 -0.31
N ASP A 309 21.03 -12.47 -0.24
CA ASP A 309 20.72 -11.73 0.97
C ASP A 309 19.57 -12.40 1.70
N LEU A 310 19.77 -12.70 2.98
CA LEU A 310 18.78 -13.29 3.87
C LEU A 310 18.64 -12.42 5.12
N VAL A 311 17.39 -12.14 5.49
CA VAL A 311 17.06 -11.62 6.82
C VAL A 311 16.51 -12.76 7.67
N VAL A 312 17.13 -12.96 8.83
CA VAL A 312 16.65 -13.86 9.87
C VAL A 312 15.99 -13.02 10.95
N VAL A 313 14.73 -13.30 11.24
CA VAL A 313 13.93 -12.60 12.25
C VAL A 313 13.75 -13.51 13.45
N GLU A 314 14.14 -13.00 14.63
CA GLU A 314 13.97 -13.70 15.90
C GLU A 314 13.08 -12.92 16.84
N HIS A 315 12.11 -13.62 17.46
CA HIS A 315 11.19 -13.08 18.43
C HIS A 315 11.53 -13.59 19.83
N ILE A 316 11.97 -12.67 20.69
CA ILE A 316 12.39 -12.96 22.06
C ILE A 316 11.38 -12.35 23.03
N PRO A 317 10.48 -13.15 23.62
CA PRO A 317 9.42 -12.62 24.48
C PRO A 317 9.94 -12.17 25.84
N GLY A 318 9.24 -11.20 26.46
CA GLY A 318 9.50 -10.72 27.80
C GLY A 318 10.67 -9.74 27.90
N TYR A 319 11.27 -9.66 29.11
CA TYR A 319 12.48 -8.86 29.32
C TYR A 319 13.70 -9.72 29.04
N TRP A 320 14.57 -9.26 28.16
CA TRP A 320 15.75 -10.00 27.77
C TRP A 320 16.98 -9.11 27.54
N LYS A 321 18.13 -9.73 27.62
CA LYS A 321 19.44 -9.17 27.25
C LYS A 321 20.15 -10.15 26.33
N MET A 322 20.73 -9.65 25.23
CA MET A 322 21.64 -10.42 24.41
C MET A 322 22.98 -10.55 25.18
N ALA A 323 23.31 -11.75 25.62
CA ALA A 323 24.56 -12.03 26.30
C ALA A 323 25.70 -12.17 25.28
N GLU A 324 25.46 -12.90 24.20
CA GLU A 324 26.42 -13.09 23.12
C GLU A 324 25.70 -13.29 21.78
N SER A 325 26.31 -12.85 20.69
CA SER A 325 25.83 -13.11 19.34
C SER A 325 27.02 -13.27 18.38
N SER A 326 26.98 -14.32 17.57
CA SER A 326 28.05 -14.60 16.60
C SER A 326 28.05 -13.66 15.40
N HIS A 327 26.93 -12.95 15.16
CA HIS A 327 26.74 -11.99 14.05
C HIS A 327 26.15 -10.69 14.57
N PRO A 328 26.39 -9.56 13.90
CA PRO A 328 25.74 -8.31 14.22
C PRO A 328 24.22 -8.42 13.98
N PHE A 329 23.44 -7.84 14.87
CA PHE A 329 21.98 -7.81 14.80
C PHE A 329 21.44 -6.38 14.95
N GLU A 330 20.26 -6.16 14.45
CA GLU A 330 19.49 -4.92 14.63
C GLU A 330 18.27 -5.21 15.51
N ARG A 331 18.11 -4.45 16.59
CA ARG A 331 16.91 -4.52 17.43
C ARG A 331 15.83 -3.68 16.78
N LYS A 332 14.74 -4.31 16.33
CA LYS A 332 13.59 -3.63 15.67
C LYS A 332 12.61 -3.04 16.67
N ASP A 333 12.33 -3.81 17.72
CA ASP A 333 11.44 -3.41 18.81
C ASP A 333 11.86 -4.11 20.12
N ALA A 334 10.99 -4.08 21.12
CA ALA A 334 11.24 -4.69 22.43
C ALA A 334 11.46 -6.21 22.36
N PHE A 335 10.91 -6.88 21.37
CA PHE A 335 10.82 -8.33 21.27
C PHE A 335 11.46 -8.91 20.02
N THR A 336 11.86 -8.09 19.04
CA THR A 336 12.30 -8.53 17.72
C THR A 336 13.71 -8.09 17.41
N VAL A 337 14.54 -9.03 16.96
CA VAL A 337 15.86 -8.76 16.39
C VAL A 337 15.96 -9.31 14.98
N GLU A 338 16.73 -8.63 14.14
CA GLU A 338 17.00 -9.03 12.76
C GLU A 338 18.50 -9.21 12.52
N TYR A 339 18.84 -10.31 11.87
CA TYR A 339 20.17 -10.57 11.32
C TYR A 339 20.13 -10.39 9.80
N LYS A 340 20.93 -9.47 9.27
CA LYS A 340 21.07 -9.25 7.82
C LYS A 340 22.32 -9.97 7.36
N LEU A 341 22.14 -11.04 6.61
CA LEU A 341 23.21 -11.97 6.21
C LEU A 341 23.37 -11.93 4.69
N ASN A 342 24.62 -11.86 4.23
CA ASN A 342 24.98 -12.15 2.85
C ASN A 342 25.61 -13.55 2.82
N LEU A 343 24.93 -14.50 2.19
CA LEU A 343 25.32 -15.90 2.15
C LEU A 343 26.06 -16.20 0.84
N PRO A 344 27.25 -16.82 0.90
CA PRO A 344 27.96 -17.21 -0.32
C PRO A 344 27.18 -18.21 -1.15
N ALA A 345 27.49 -18.28 -2.45
CA ALA A 345 26.98 -19.32 -3.32
C ALA A 345 27.41 -20.72 -2.82
N GLU A 346 26.54 -21.72 -3.01
CA GLU A 346 26.81 -23.13 -2.71
C GLU A 346 27.39 -23.36 -1.30
N SER A 347 26.88 -22.58 -0.32
CA SER A 347 27.31 -22.68 1.08
C SER A 347 26.43 -23.67 1.84
N SER A 348 26.65 -24.97 1.64
CA SER A 348 25.94 -26.07 2.28
C SER A 348 26.87 -27.05 2.95
N GLY A 349 26.35 -27.98 3.75
CA GLY A 349 27.12 -29.00 4.47
C GLY A 349 28.14 -28.38 5.42
N THR A 350 29.43 -28.61 5.19
CA THR A 350 30.52 -28.07 6.01
C THR A 350 30.75 -26.56 5.84
N LYS A 351 30.20 -25.96 4.76
CA LYS A 351 30.32 -24.54 4.44
C LYS A 351 29.06 -23.75 4.86
N LYS A 352 28.13 -24.37 5.57
CA LYS A 352 26.91 -23.69 6.04
C LYS A 352 27.24 -22.51 6.93
N THR A 353 26.44 -21.46 6.85
CA THR A 353 26.52 -20.33 7.78
C THR A 353 25.77 -20.68 9.07
N THR A 354 26.36 -20.35 10.20
CA THR A 354 25.74 -20.61 11.51
C THR A 354 25.69 -19.32 12.32
N VAL A 355 24.48 -18.93 12.69
CA VAL A 355 24.23 -17.84 13.65
C VAL A 355 23.95 -18.46 15.00
N THR A 356 24.68 -18.02 16.01
CA THR A 356 24.46 -18.41 17.42
C THR A 356 24.12 -17.18 18.21
N LEU A 357 23.08 -17.25 19.02
CA LEU A 357 22.69 -16.20 19.94
C LEU A 357 22.45 -16.77 21.33
N ASN A 358 23.02 -16.11 22.34
CA ASN A 358 22.82 -16.40 23.75
C ASN A 358 21.98 -15.26 24.36
N VAL A 359 20.84 -15.62 24.92
CA VAL A 359 19.84 -14.68 25.45
C VAL A 359 19.56 -14.98 26.90
N ASN A 360 19.73 -13.99 27.75
CA ASN A 360 19.25 -14.05 29.12
C ASN A 360 17.84 -13.42 29.17
N ARG A 361 16.80 -14.24 29.39
CA ARG A 361 15.45 -13.74 29.70
C ARG A 361 15.30 -13.54 31.20
N LEU A 362 14.71 -12.42 31.57
CA LEU A 362 14.62 -11.98 32.98
C LEU A 362 13.17 -12.02 33.45
N ASN A 363 12.97 -12.40 34.70
CA ASN A 363 11.65 -12.44 35.36
C ASN A 363 10.62 -13.29 34.61
N VAL A 364 11.01 -14.44 34.08
CA VAL A 364 10.11 -15.38 33.45
C VAL A 364 9.20 -15.99 34.50
N GLN A 365 7.89 -16.06 34.25
CA GLN A 365 6.92 -16.64 35.20
C GLN A 365 7.13 -18.13 35.32
N GLY A 366 7.08 -18.65 36.57
CA GLY A 366 7.38 -20.05 36.85
C GLY A 366 6.47 -21.07 36.17
N ASN A 367 5.28 -20.65 35.68
CA ASN A 367 4.31 -21.47 34.95
C ASN A 367 4.31 -21.19 33.43
N GLU A 368 5.18 -20.32 32.94
CA GLU A 368 5.31 -20.15 31.48
C GLU A 368 5.79 -21.49 30.90
N PRO A 369 5.04 -22.07 29.93
CA PRO A 369 5.59 -23.19 29.18
C PRO A 369 6.86 -22.72 28.50
N ALA A 370 7.86 -23.60 28.40
CA ALA A 370 9.08 -23.24 27.68
C ALA A 370 8.68 -22.64 26.33
N SER A 371 9.10 -21.40 26.08
CA SER A 371 8.81 -20.71 24.81
C SER A 371 9.55 -21.43 23.69
N TYR A 372 8.80 -22.01 22.80
CA TYR A 372 9.28 -22.81 21.66
C TYR A 372 9.28 -22.02 20.38
#